data_88b257422353d411f541376be64dd2d5
#
_entry.id   88b257422353d411f541376be64dd2d5
#
_cell.length_a   1.000
_cell.length_b   1.000
_cell.length_c   1.000
_cell.angle_alpha   90.00
_cell.angle_beta   90.00
_cell.angle_gamma   90.00
#
_symmetry.space_group_name_H-M   'P 1'
#
loop_
_entity.id
_entity.type
_entity.pdbx_description
1 polymer ?
#
loop_
_entity_poly.entity_id
_entity_poly.type
_entity_poly.pdbx_seq_one_letter_code
_entity_poly.pdbx_strand_id
1 'polypeptide(L)'
;MRRFILPLILAGLLSACAGQVRPEAEPALPVGKPDTALASGVSAGPSFDALLLPEGAAERALVAFRISCPSLVRRRDASGLTRPEDWRLVCDAATASLTANPQAFFSNNFEVVRIGAGTSFVTGYYEPEILGSRTEAPGYSVPIYKRPPDLIEADLG
;
A
#
# COMPACT_ATOMS: atom_id res chain seq x y z
N MET A 1 -79.40 6.76 -32.56
CA MET A 1 -77.94 6.62 -32.93
C MET A 1 -77.08 6.62 -31.72
N ARG A 2 -77.01 5.52 -31.05
CA ARG A 2 -76.27 5.26 -29.80
C ARG A 2 -75.67 3.87 -29.98
N ARG A 3 -74.36 3.70 -29.68
CA ARG A 3 -73.60 2.44 -29.68
C ARG A 3 -72.50 2.46 -30.74
N PHE A 4 -71.34 2.91 -30.31
CA PHE A 4 -70.02 2.48 -30.89
C PHE A 4 -68.79 3.29 -30.32
N ILE A 5 -68.85 3.72 -29.04
CA ILE A 5 -67.71 4.47 -28.47
C ILE A 5 -67.05 3.73 -27.26
N LEU A 6 -67.46 2.48 -26.96
CA LEU A 6 -67.01 1.85 -25.70
C LEU A 6 -65.88 0.77 -25.84
N PRO A 7 -65.39 0.34 -26.99
CA PRO A 7 -64.27 -0.63 -27.01
C PRO A 7 -62.88 0.00 -27.22
N LEU A 8 -62.75 1.34 -27.35
CA LEU A 8 -61.43 1.96 -27.67
C LEU A 8 -60.64 2.40 -26.45
N ILE A 9 -61.18 2.33 -25.23
CA ILE A 9 -60.49 2.81 -23.99
C ILE A 9 -59.80 1.66 -23.23
N LEU A 10 -60.05 0.41 -23.59
CA LEU A 10 -59.47 -0.71 -22.84
C LEU A 10 -58.15 -1.27 -23.41
N ALA A 11 -57.67 -0.74 -24.54
CA ALA A 11 -56.44 -1.18 -25.19
C ALA A 11 -55.19 -0.36 -24.76
N GLY A 12 -55.35 0.67 -23.95
CA GLY A 12 -54.25 1.62 -23.57
C GLY A 12 -53.51 1.31 -22.27
N LEU A 13 -53.86 0.28 -21.51
CA LEU A 13 -53.31 0.07 -20.14
C LEU A 13 -52.36 -1.10 -19.99
N LEU A 14 -51.89 -1.71 -21.07
CA LEU A 14 -50.98 -2.86 -21.02
C LEU A 14 -49.54 -2.57 -21.49
N SER A 15 -49.15 -1.31 -21.67
CA SER A 15 -47.81 -0.94 -22.17
C SER A 15 -46.83 -0.42 -21.11
N ALA A 16 -47.05 -0.66 -19.83
CA ALA A 16 -46.29 -0.02 -18.77
C ALA A 16 -45.31 -0.93 -17.98
N CYS A 17 -44.91 -2.09 -18.54
CA CYS A 17 -43.93 -2.96 -17.87
C CYS A 17 -42.84 -3.52 -18.79
N ALA A 18 -42.41 -2.77 -19.81
CA ALA A 18 -41.14 -3.04 -20.46
C ALA A 18 -40.05 -2.24 -19.70
N GLY A 19 -39.67 -2.72 -18.55
CA GLY A 19 -38.45 -2.27 -17.87
C GLY A 19 -37.30 -2.52 -18.83
N GLN A 20 -36.73 -1.45 -19.38
CA GLN A 20 -35.47 -1.54 -20.10
C GLN A 20 -34.42 -2.03 -19.10
N VAL A 21 -34.11 -3.32 -19.15
CA VAL A 21 -32.86 -3.84 -18.56
C VAL A 21 -31.74 -3.15 -19.31
N ARG A 22 -31.23 -2.06 -18.71
CA ARG A 22 -30.01 -1.43 -19.17
C ARG A 22 -28.94 -2.50 -19.00
N PRO A 23 -28.22 -2.94 -20.06
CA PRO A 23 -27.12 -3.86 -19.87
C PRO A 23 -26.15 -3.15 -18.91
N GLU A 24 -26.00 -3.72 -17.73
CA GLU A 24 -24.98 -3.31 -16.77
C GLU A 24 -23.67 -3.43 -17.53
N ALA A 25 -22.99 -2.30 -17.71
CA ALA A 25 -21.72 -2.28 -18.41
C ALA A 25 -20.82 -3.31 -17.70
N GLU A 26 -20.43 -4.35 -18.44
CA GLU A 26 -19.49 -5.34 -17.97
C GLU A 26 -18.31 -4.61 -17.35
N PRO A 27 -17.96 -4.85 -16.08
CA PRO A 27 -16.87 -4.14 -15.42
C PRO A 27 -15.64 -4.33 -16.29
N ALA A 28 -15.11 -3.22 -16.83
CA ALA A 28 -13.89 -3.25 -17.62
C ALA A 28 -12.85 -4.02 -16.79
N LEU A 29 -12.30 -5.09 -17.35
CA LEU A 29 -11.22 -5.84 -16.73
C LEU A 29 -10.17 -4.84 -16.26
N PRO A 30 -9.71 -4.89 -15.01
CA PRO A 30 -8.76 -3.94 -14.52
C PRO A 30 -7.55 -3.96 -15.46
N VAL A 31 -7.31 -2.84 -16.15
CA VAL A 31 -6.04 -2.62 -16.87
C VAL A 31 -4.96 -2.93 -15.85
N GLY A 32 -4.15 -3.96 -16.11
CA GLY A 32 -3.18 -4.49 -15.17
C GLY A 32 -2.42 -3.34 -14.51
N LYS A 33 -2.42 -3.30 -13.19
CA LYS A 33 -1.65 -2.30 -12.44
C LYS A 33 -0.20 -2.41 -12.91
N PRO A 34 0.49 -1.28 -13.17
CA PRO A 34 1.90 -1.32 -13.50
C PRO A 34 2.65 -2.05 -12.38
N ASP A 35 3.51 -2.99 -12.75
CA ASP A 35 4.20 -3.90 -11.81
C ASP A 35 5.23 -3.18 -10.93
N THR A 36 5.62 -1.95 -11.28
CA THR A 36 6.62 -1.17 -10.54
C THR A 36 6.21 0.28 -10.35
N ALA A 37 6.79 0.95 -9.35
CA ALA A 37 6.60 2.38 -9.14
C ALA A 37 7.10 3.19 -10.34
N LEU A 38 8.22 2.79 -10.94
CA LEU A 38 8.76 3.44 -12.15
C LEU A 38 7.79 3.32 -13.32
N ALA A 39 7.18 2.16 -13.55
CA ALA A 39 6.20 1.95 -14.60
C ALA A 39 4.89 2.73 -14.38
N SER A 40 4.57 3.05 -13.11
CA SER A 40 3.42 3.89 -12.76
C SER A 40 3.62 5.37 -13.12
N GLY A 41 4.84 5.77 -13.47
CA GLY A 41 5.24 7.15 -13.71
C GLY A 41 5.68 7.87 -12.44
N VAL A 42 6.73 8.67 -12.58
CA VAL A 42 7.34 9.44 -11.48
C VAL A 42 7.34 10.92 -11.85
N SER A 43 6.91 11.77 -10.93
CA SER A 43 6.94 13.22 -11.06
C SER A 43 7.48 13.87 -9.79
N ALA A 44 7.96 15.12 -9.89
CA ALA A 44 8.43 15.86 -8.74
C ALA A 44 7.31 16.00 -7.69
N GLY A 45 7.65 15.73 -6.45
CA GLY A 45 6.82 15.98 -5.27
C GLY A 45 7.03 17.40 -4.72
N PRO A 46 6.48 17.72 -3.55
CA PRO A 46 6.77 18.95 -2.84
C PRO A 46 8.24 18.98 -2.39
N SER A 47 8.76 20.17 -2.07
CA SER A 47 10.08 20.26 -1.41
C SER A 47 10.04 19.53 -0.06
N PHE A 48 11.19 19.03 0.40
CA PHE A 48 11.29 18.34 1.68
C PHE A 48 10.83 19.24 2.85
N ASP A 49 11.18 20.53 2.79
CA ASP A 49 10.79 21.51 3.82
C ASP A 49 9.27 21.81 3.85
N ALA A 50 8.56 21.51 2.76
CA ALA A 50 7.09 21.62 2.73
C ALA A 50 6.39 20.43 3.41
N LEU A 51 7.12 19.39 3.80
CA LEU A 51 6.59 18.28 4.56
C LEU A 51 6.44 18.70 6.02
N LEU A 52 5.22 18.76 6.53
CA LEU A 52 4.92 19.04 7.93
C LEU A 52 5.22 17.79 8.77
N LEU A 53 6.48 17.56 9.09
CA LEU A 53 6.89 16.40 9.88
C LEU A 53 6.63 16.65 11.37
N PRO A 54 6.12 15.65 12.11
CA PRO A 54 6.04 15.71 13.57
C PRO A 54 7.43 15.88 14.20
N GLU A 55 7.48 16.50 15.38
CA GLU A 55 8.70 16.64 16.15
C GLU A 55 9.39 15.28 16.38
N GLY A 56 10.69 15.23 16.20
CA GLY A 56 11.50 14.01 16.34
C GLY A 56 11.29 12.98 15.22
N ALA A 57 10.49 13.28 14.18
CA ALA A 57 10.25 12.33 13.10
C ALA A 57 11.50 12.05 12.27
N ALA A 58 12.31 13.08 11.98
CA ALA A 58 13.54 12.94 11.22
C ALA A 58 14.61 12.12 11.99
N GLU A 59 14.69 12.28 13.31
CA GLU A 59 15.59 11.50 14.18
C GLU A 59 15.22 10.02 14.13
N ARG A 60 13.94 9.69 14.33
CA ARG A 60 13.45 8.31 14.26
C ARG A 60 13.65 7.71 12.88
N ALA A 61 13.40 8.49 11.84
CA ALA A 61 13.61 8.06 10.45
C ALA A 61 15.09 7.77 10.17
N LEU A 62 16.02 8.61 10.67
CA LEU A 62 17.46 8.39 10.48
C LEU A 62 17.94 7.12 11.19
N VAL A 63 17.44 6.83 12.40
CA VAL A 63 17.72 5.57 13.09
C VAL A 63 17.25 4.37 12.27
N ALA A 64 16.02 4.40 11.79
CA ALA A 64 15.45 3.34 10.95
C ALA A 64 16.20 3.19 9.62
N PHE A 65 16.59 4.30 9.00
CA PHE A 65 17.38 4.31 7.76
C PHE A 65 18.74 3.61 7.94
N ARG A 66 19.46 3.93 9.01
CA ARG A 66 20.75 3.29 9.34
C ARG A 66 20.62 1.78 9.49
N ILE A 67 19.56 1.32 10.17
CA ILE A 67 19.27 -0.11 10.34
C ILE A 67 19.01 -0.77 8.98
N SER A 68 18.40 -0.05 8.04
CA SER A 68 18.07 -0.55 6.71
C SER A 68 19.26 -0.63 5.76
N CYS A 69 20.31 0.17 5.96
CA CYS A 69 21.46 0.31 5.07
C CYS A 69 22.14 -1.01 4.67
N PRO A 70 22.41 -1.96 5.58
CA PRO A 70 23.00 -3.25 5.19
C PRO A 70 22.15 -4.06 4.20
N SER A 71 20.83 -3.84 4.19
CA SER A 71 19.93 -4.45 3.23
C SER A 71 19.86 -3.65 1.92
N LEU A 72 19.76 -2.33 1.98
CA LEU A 72 19.62 -1.45 0.82
C LEU A 72 20.77 -1.60 -0.16
N VAL A 73 22.03 -1.65 0.33
CA VAL A 73 23.22 -1.77 -0.52
C VAL A 73 23.39 -3.15 -1.18
N ARG A 74 22.51 -4.11 -0.91
CA ARG A 74 22.57 -5.48 -1.46
C ARG A 74 21.30 -5.91 -2.17
N ARG A 75 20.14 -5.35 -1.78
CA ARG A 75 18.84 -5.79 -2.26
C ARG A 75 18.50 -5.14 -3.59
N ARG A 76 17.99 -5.93 -4.54
CA ARG A 76 17.35 -5.38 -5.73
C ARG A 76 16.08 -4.66 -5.36
N ASP A 77 15.95 -3.42 -5.81
CA ASP A 77 14.74 -2.61 -5.62
C ASP A 77 13.65 -3.03 -6.60
N ALA A 78 12.55 -3.57 -6.06
CA ALA A 78 11.38 -3.97 -6.86
C ALA A 78 10.60 -2.76 -7.40
N SER A 79 10.80 -1.57 -6.86
CA SER A 79 10.15 -0.34 -7.37
C SER A 79 10.70 0.09 -8.73
N GLY A 80 11.91 -0.32 -9.08
CA GLY A 80 12.64 0.06 -10.28
C GLY A 80 13.23 1.47 -10.25
N LEU A 81 13.15 2.16 -9.10
CA LEU A 81 13.61 3.54 -8.95
C LEU A 81 15.10 3.64 -8.62
N THR A 82 15.65 2.64 -7.92
CA THR A 82 17.02 2.67 -7.41
C THR A 82 17.74 1.35 -7.64
N ARG A 83 19.06 1.40 -7.53
CA ARG A 83 19.96 0.24 -7.56
C ARG A 83 20.74 0.16 -6.27
N PRO A 84 21.29 -1.00 -5.89
CA PRO A 84 22.10 -1.15 -4.68
C PRO A 84 23.25 -0.13 -4.55
N GLU A 85 23.85 0.23 -5.68
CA GLU A 85 24.98 1.17 -5.76
C GLU A 85 24.57 2.58 -5.34
N ASP A 86 23.34 2.99 -5.65
CA ASP A 86 22.84 4.34 -5.36
C ASP A 86 22.74 4.60 -3.85
N TRP A 87 22.63 3.54 -3.04
CA TRP A 87 22.51 3.62 -1.59
C TRP A 87 23.84 3.75 -0.84
N ARG A 88 24.98 3.44 -1.47
CA ARG A 88 26.27 3.36 -0.76
C ARG A 88 26.65 4.70 -0.13
N LEU A 89 26.73 5.75 -0.92
CA LEU A 89 27.16 7.08 -0.44
C LEU A 89 26.24 7.63 0.64
N VAL A 90 24.92 7.48 0.48
CA VAL A 90 23.98 8.01 1.48
C VAL A 90 23.98 7.18 2.76
N CYS A 91 24.21 5.87 2.68
CA CYS A 91 24.37 5.01 3.84
C CYS A 91 25.68 5.31 4.60
N ASP A 92 26.76 5.55 3.88
CA ASP A 92 28.04 5.98 4.48
C ASP A 92 27.88 7.34 5.18
N ALA A 93 27.23 8.29 4.52
CA ALA A 93 26.90 9.58 5.12
C ALA A 93 26.02 9.46 6.36
N ALA A 94 25.01 8.60 6.34
CA ALA A 94 24.15 8.35 7.49
C ALA A 94 24.89 7.75 8.68
N THR A 95 25.92 6.94 8.42
CA THR A 95 26.73 6.28 9.45
C THR A 95 27.80 7.22 10.01
N ALA A 96 28.47 7.99 9.14
CA ALA A 96 29.49 8.94 9.51
C ALA A 96 28.95 10.16 10.29
N SER A 97 27.71 10.49 10.01
CA SER A 97 27.04 11.64 10.56
C SER A 97 26.42 11.28 11.91
N LEU A 98 27.12 11.63 13.00
CA LEU A 98 26.46 12.03 14.24
C LEU A 98 25.71 13.34 13.91
N THR A 99 24.73 13.27 13.01
CA THR A 99 24.11 14.44 12.40
C THR A 99 23.43 15.27 13.47
N ALA A 100 24.00 16.42 13.72
CA ALA A 100 23.37 17.45 14.56
C ALA A 100 22.01 17.92 13.98
N ASN A 101 21.71 17.57 12.72
CA ASN A 101 20.44 17.91 12.06
C ASN A 101 19.96 16.78 11.12
N PRO A 102 19.16 15.81 11.62
CA PRO A 102 18.58 14.74 10.81
C PRO A 102 17.70 15.23 9.68
N GLN A 103 16.98 16.33 9.85
CA GLN A 103 16.15 16.90 8.77
C GLN A 103 17.02 17.37 7.60
N ALA A 104 18.13 18.06 7.88
CA ALA A 104 19.09 18.47 6.84
C ALA A 104 19.73 17.27 6.14
N PHE A 105 19.96 16.14 6.85
CA PHE A 105 20.42 14.92 6.21
C PHE A 105 19.44 14.47 5.12
N PHE A 106 18.14 14.40 5.43
CA PHE A 106 17.15 13.96 4.46
C PHE A 106 16.97 14.97 3.32
N SER A 107 16.89 16.28 3.60
CA SER A 107 16.70 17.29 2.56
C SER A 107 17.90 17.40 1.60
N ASN A 108 19.10 17.06 2.06
CA ASN A 108 20.31 17.10 1.23
C ASN A 108 20.58 15.83 0.42
N ASN A 109 19.99 14.71 0.82
CA ASN A 109 20.28 13.40 0.20
C ASN A 109 19.09 12.75 -0.49
N PHE A 110 17.88 13.29 -0.33
CA PHE A 110 16.66 12.70 -0.88
C PHE A 110 15.77 13.74 -1.56
N GLU A 111 15.07 13.29 -2.57
CA GLU A 111 14.02 14.04 -3.24
C GLU A 111 12.66 13.43 -2.95
N VAL A 112 11.65 14.27 -2.78
CA VAL A 112 10.27 13.82 -2.68
C VAL A 112 9.70 13.65 -4.08
N VAL A 113 9.20 12.45 -4.36
CA VAL A 113 8.59 12.13 -5.64
C VAL A 113 7.14 11.68 -5.47
N ARG A 114 6.34 11.93 -6.50
CA ARG A 114 4.98 11.43 -6.61
C ARG A 114 4.94 10.26 -7.57
N ILE A 115 4.37 9.15 -7.15
CA ILE A 115 4.19 7.95 -7.97
C ILE A 115 2.76 7.93 -8.53
N GLY A 116 2.62 7.81 -9.86
CA GLY A 116 1.34 7.76 -10.54
C GLY A 116 0.42 8.91 -10.15
N ALA A 117 -0.81 8.62 -9.77
CA ALA A 117 -1.80 9.61 -9.33
C ALA A 117 -1.53 10.19 -7.92
N GLY A 118 -0.52 9.70 -7.21
CA GLY A 118 -0.22 10.13 -5.83
C GLY A 118 -1.20 9.60 -4.80
N THR A 119 -1.97 8.56 -5.12
CA THR A 119 -2.84 7.88 -4.18
C THR A 119 -2.19 6.60 -3.68
N SER A 120 -2.34 6.30 -2.40
CA SER A 120 -1.81 5.09 -1.79
C SER A 120 -2.82 4.48 -0.83
N PHE A 121 -2.67 3.18 -0.59
CA PHE A 121 -3.37 2.47 0.45
C PHE A 121 -2.38 2.15 1.57
N VAL A 122 -2.72 2.56 2.80
CA VAL A 122 -1.88 2.35 3.97
C VAL A 122 -2.61 1.41 4.92
N THR A 123 -1.94 0.33 5.33
CA THR A 123 -2.41 -0.56 6.38
C THR A 123 -1.47 -0.49 7.56
N GLY A 124 -2.02 -0.68 8.76
CA GLY A 124 -1.24 -0.91 9.97
C GLY A 124 -1.56 -2.29 10.53
N TYR A 125 -0.57 -2.93 11.12
CA TYR A 125 -0.77 -4.15 11.91
C TYR A 125 -0.05 -3.97 13.25
N TYR A 126 -0.53 -4.67 14.22
CA TYR A 126 0.00 -4.66 15.57
C TYR A 126 0.60 -6.03 15.88
N GLU A 127 1.87 -6.05 16.21
CA GLU A 127 2.59 -7.24 16.66
C GLU A 127 2.81 -7.14 18.19
N PRO A 128 1.91 -7.72 18.99
CA PRO A 128 2.06 -7.67 20.45
C PRO A 128 3.24 -8.53 20.89
N GLU A 129 4.11 -7.97 21.70
CA GLU A 129 5.10 -8.75 22.45
C GLU A 129 4.46 -9.33 23.71
N ILE A 130 4.62 -10.63 23.91
CA ILE A 130 4.25 -11.33 25.13
C ILE A 130 5.47 -12.03 25.71
N LEU A 131 5.55 -12.04 27.03
CA LEU A 131 6.57 -12.83 27.70
C LEU A 131 6.26 -14.31 27.57
N GLY A 132 7.28 -15.11 27.28
CA GLY A 132 7.16 -16.55 27.11
C GLY A 132 8.24 -17.30 27.87
N SER A 133 7.98 -18.59 28.14
CA SER A 133 8.97 -19.51 28.67
C SER A 133 9.19 -20.68 27.71
N ARG A 134 10.41 -21.23 27.69
CA ARG A 134 10.72 -22.42 26.87
C ARG A 134 10.20 -23.74 27.51
N THR A 135 9.84 -23.67 28.75
CA THR A 135 9.30 -24.79 29.54
C THR A 135 8.05 -24.35 30.28
N GLU A 136 7.15 -25.28 30.55
CA GLU A 136 5.99 -25.03 31.41
C GLU A 136 6.44 -24.49 32.77
N ALA A 137 5.82 -23.41 33.22
CA ALA A 137 6.09 -22.77 34.50
C ALA A 137 4.83 -22.01 34.98
N PRO A 138 4.76 -21.64 36.26
CA PRO A 138 3.67 -20.81 36.77
C PRO A 138 3.53 -19.52 35.93
N GLY A 139 2.32 -19.26 35.40
CA GLY A 139 2.04 -18.14 34.48
C GLY A 139 2.29 -18.45 33.01
N TYR A 140 2.85 -19.61 32.66
CA TYR A 140 3.16 -20.03 31.28
C TYR A 140 2.63 -21.44 31.03
N SER A 141 1.34 -21.65 31.27
CA SER A 141 0.67 -22.95 31.13
C SER A 141 0.07 -23.23 29.77
N VAL A 142 0.02 -22.20 28.89
CA VAL A 142 -0.54 -22.33 27.54
C VAL A 142 0.60 -22.59 26.55
N PRO A 143 0.66 -23.77 25.91
CA PRO A 143 1.72 -24.10 24.98
C PRO A 143 1.51 -23.34 23.62
N ILE A 144 2.60 -22.84 23.05
CA ILE A 144 2.66 -22.38 21.67
C ILE A 144 3.38 -23.47 20.87
N TYR A 145 2.65 -24.06 19.93
CA TYR A 145 3.18 -25.14 19.11
C TYR A 145 4.04 -24.62 17.96
N LYS A 146 5.07 -25.37 17.63
CA LYS A 146 5.83 -25.14 16.40
C LYS A 146 4.96 -25.45 15.18
N ARG A 147 5.24 -24.82 14.05
CA ARG A 147 4.61 -25.17 12.78
C ARG A 147 4.74 -26.67 12.52
N PRO A 148 3.63 -27.37 12.23
CA PRO A 148 3.67 -28.79 11.89
C PRO A 148 4.54 -29.04 10.67
N PRO A 149 5.34 -30.11 10.62
CA PRO A 149 6.22 -30.40 9.49
C PRO A 149 5.48 -30.84 8.22
N ASP A 150 4.22 -31.25 8.38
CA ASP A 150 3.30 -31.72 7.33
C ASP A 150 2.32 -30.64 6.87
N LEU A 151 2.49 -29.39 7.32
CA LEU A 151 1.70 -28.26 6.84
C LEU A 151 2.00 -27.99 5.36
N ILE A 152 0.99 -28.11 4.53
CA ILE A 152 1.06 -27.83 3.10
C ILE A 152 0.54 -26.42 2.85
N GLU A 153 1.30 -25.62 2.12
CA GLU A 153 0.85 -24.35 1.54
C GLU A 153 0.31 -24.64 0.15
N ALA A 154 -0.94 -24.23 -0.11
CA ALA A 154 -1.54 -24.30 -1.44
C ALA A 154 -1.77 -22.88 -1.94
N ASP A 155 -1.28 -22.58 -3.14
CA ASP A 155 -1.65 -21.39 -3.87
C ASP A 155 -2.92 -21.71 -4.66
N LEU A 156 -3.99 -20.97 -4.40
CA LEU A 156 -5.29 -21.19 -5.01
C LEU A 156 -5.52 -20.31 -6.25
N GLY A 157 -4.48 -19.58 -6.73
CA GLY A 157 -4.52 -18.75 -7.94
C GLY A 157 -4.92 -17.31 -7.71
#